data_1416307f04e2092f3d08cf346eb67932
#
_entry.id   1416307f04e2092f3d08cf346eb67932
#
_cell.length_a   1.000
_cell.length_b   1.000
_cell.length_c   1.000
_cell.angle_alpha   90.00
_cell.angle_beta   90.00
_cell.angle_gamma   90.00
#
_symmetry.space_group_name_H-M   'P 1'
#
loop_
_entity.id
_entity.type
_entity.pdbx_description
1 polymer ?
#
loop_
_entity_poly.entity_id
_entity_poly.type
_entity_poly.pdbx_seq_one_letter_code
_entity_poly.pdbx_strand_id
1 'polypeptide(L)'
;MNSVTAKRILVPLGVVVVLGAVYALAAFGRTASLGAGKQAPPPQSAPATSVMRACPSAGMASSATTGVALVAAPATAGQGQAEVNRLGGTAGTHPLHRVTDPGQLALATVRAVGATRSAASAPSGSQPVKTVAAQGGVVVQASGSMARGLEVEQVATGGIPSARCESPGTDFWFVGPGQHSLARMQLFLLNPGSQPADANVEISTDAGPLQGGADMGIAVAPHSMVVQSLAPAVHQSRAVALHVRTSVGQVVAAVQEVTHAGGGGAWLPAAQTPATRVVLPGLPAAAGARQLFVAVPGSRDAHLKLTAVTTKGSYPPAGSTGLDIPGGSAAAIVLPSLSGVPAALKLSSDVPITASAMLTGGAPGAPGVFTSATLPVEQQGVVAYDRAGSGLASQLVLSAPGRAVMARITEIGVTGTGGTQRVVQIQAGHSMVAQLGKGGGAIHKAAFSVLITPLAGSGQLYAGRVVTSSGTGGKVQSLLPVISTLTMVPLPKVQNTFITTAP
;
A
#
# COMPACT_ATOMS: atom_id res chain seq x y z
N MET A 1 -79.49 45.78 7.64
CA MET A 1 -78.85 44.73 6.85
C MET A 1 -77.41 45.27 6.52
N ASN A 2 -76.52 44.75 7.07
CA ASN A 2 -75.46 43.84 7.00
C ASN A 2 -74.05 44.46 7.21
N SER A 3 -73.73 44.87 8.43
CA SER A 3 -72.36 45.21 8.75
C SER A 3 -71.54 44.01 9.33
N VAL A 4 -72.18 42.89 9.61
CA VAL A 4 -71.58 41.70 10.26
C VAL A 4 -70.97 40.73 9.24
N THR A 5 -71.44 40.73 8.00
CA THR A 5 -70.94 39.80 6.97
C THR A 5 -69.59 40.23 6.36
N ALA A 6 -69.31 41.54 6.30
CA ALA A 6 -68.08 42.06 5.74
C ALA A 6 -66.84 41.78 6.68
N LYS A 7 -67.04 41.75 8.03
CA LYS A 7 -65.95 41.43 8.97
C LYS A 7 -65.55 39.96 8.97
N ARG A 8 -66.44 39.04 8.59
CA ARG A 8 -66.10 37.59 8.56
C ARG A 8 -65.27 37.16 7.37
N ILE A 9 -65.22 37.94 6.29
CA ILE A 9 -64.43 37.64 5.09
C ILE A 9 -63.13 38.36 5.10
N LEU A 10 -62.96 39.49 5.79
CA LEU A 10 -61.67 40.24 5.89
C LEU A 10 -60.62 39.59 6.75
N VAL A 11 -61.01 38.85 7.78
CA VAL A 11 -60.06 38.16 8.69
C VAL A 11 -59.33 37.01 7.99
N PRO A 12 -59.98 36.06 7.26
CA PRO A 12 -59.28 35.02 6.55
C PRO A 12 -58.45 35.55 5.38
N LEU A 13 -58.88 36.60 4.71
CA LEU A 13 -58.12 37.24 3.63
C LEU A 13 -56.84 37.89 4.15
N GLY A 14 -56.88 38.54 5.31
CA GLY A 14 -55.70 39.10 5.97
C GLY A 14 -54.68 38.03 6.38
N VAL A 15 -55.12 36.89 6.88
CA VAL A 15 -54.25 35.76 7.27
C VAL A 15 -53.58 35.16 6.03
N VAL A 16 -54.29 35.00 4.93
CA VAL A 16 -53.73 34.47 3.67
C VAL A 16 -52.68 35.42 3.08
N VAL A 17 -52.93 36.72 3.13
CA VAL A 17 -51.96 37.73 2.66
C VAL A 17 -50.71 37.76 3.53
N VAL A 18 -50.85 37.66 4.85
CA VAL A 18 -49.66 37.61 5.77
C VAL A 18 -48.88 36.31 5.58
N LEU A 19 -49.55 35.15 5.46
CA LEU A 19 -48.88 33.89 5.18
C LEU A 19 -48.20 33.88 3.80
N GLY A 20 -48.82 34.47 2.80
CA GLY A 20 -48.24 34.65 1.47
C GLY A 20 -46.99 35.56 1.50
N ALA A 21 -47.07 36.67 2.26
CA ALA A 21 -45.90 37.56 2.45
C ALA A 21 -44.75 36.89 3.20
N VAL A 22 -45.06 36.13 4.25
CA VAL A 22 -44.03 35.36 5.00
C VAL A 22 -43.43 34.28 4.12
N TYR A 23 -44.22 33.57 3.32
CA TYR A 23 -43.74 32.58 2.38
C TYR A 23 -42.87 33.21 1.27
N ALA A 24 -43.32 34.34 0.72
CA ALA A 24 -42.53 35.09 -0.25
C ALA A 24 -41.18 35.57 0.33
N LEU A 25 -41.19 36.14 1.54
CA LEU A 25 -39.97 36.53 2.23
C LEU A 25 -39.05 35.35 2.52
N ALA A 26 -39.58 34.19 2.90
CA ALA A 26 -38.80 32.99 3.10
C ALA A 26 -38.28 32.41 1.77
N ALA A 27 -39.02 32.49 0.70
CA ALA A 27 -38.64 32.02 -0.63
C ALA A 27 -37.60 32.97 -1.26
N PHE A 28 -37.79 34.28 -1.19
CA PHE A 28 -36.81 35.27 -1.69
C PHE A 28 -35.57 35.39 -0.81
N GLY A 29 -35.69 35.21 0.51
CA GLY A 29 -34.55 35.16 1.42
C GLY A 29 -33.61 33.96 1.17
N ARG A 30 -34.15 32.83 0.65
CA ARG A 30 -33.31 31.68 0.25
C ARG A 30 -32.57 31.88 -1.07
N THR A 31 -33.08 32.72 -1.96
CA THR A 31 -32.38 33.01 -3.24
C THR A 31 -31.33 34.08 -3.11
N ALA A 32 -31.37 34.91 -2.09
CA ALA A 32 -30.33 35.92 -1.85
C ALA A 32 -29.03 35.37 -1.23
N SER A 33 -29.02 34.14 -0.71
CA SER A 33 -27.81 33.48 -0.18
C SER A 33 -27.08 32.60 -1.18
N LEU A 34 -27.53 32.53 -2.43
CA LEU A 34 -26.76 31.96 -3.56
C LEU A 34 -25.83 32.99 -4.20
N GLY A 35 -25.35 33.95 -3.40
CA GLY A 35 -24.21 34.76 -3.76
C GLY A 35 -23.03 33.87 -4.04
N ALA A 36 -22.43 34.04 -5.22
CA ALA A 36 -21.27 33.40 -5.78
C ALA A 36 -20.44 32.70 -4.70
N GLY A 37 -20.53 31.39 -4.65
CA GLY A 37 -19.73 30.59 -3.73
C GLY A 37 -18.28 31.01 -3.88
N LYS A 38 -17.75 31.70 -2.89
CA LYS A 38 -16.30 31.83 -2.75
C LYS A 38 -15.80 30.40 -2.84
N GLN A 39 -15.19 30.07 -3.95
CA GLN A 39 -14.52 28.79 -4.15
C GLN A 39 -13.72 28.54 -2.88
N ALA A 40 -14.06 27.48 -2.14
CA ALA A 40 -13.34 27.16 -0.93
C ALA A 40 -11.84 27.20 -1.28
N PRO A 41 -11.02 27.91 -0.52
CA PRO A 41 -9.60 27.97 -0.83
C PRO A 41 -9.09 26.54 -0.99
N PRO A 42 -8.19 26.29 -1.96
CA PRO A 42 -7.66 24.96 -2.18
C PRO A 42 -7.13 24.41 -0.85
N PRO A 43 -7.25 23.10 -0.60
CA PRO A 43 -6.76 22.52 0.63
C PRO A 43 -5.27 22.87 0.78
N GLN A 44 -4.94 23.52 1.87
CA GLN A 44 -3.54 23.83 2.18
C GLN A 44 -2.84 22.52 2.51
N SER A 45 -1.62 22.34 2.02
CA SER A 45 -0.79 21.20 2.34
C SER A 45 0.58 21.68 2.83
N ALA A 46 1.15 20.96 3.79
CA ALA A 46 2.49 21.22 4.29
C ALA A 46 3.40 20.03 4.03
N PRO A 47 4.72 20.24 3.91
CA PRO A 47 5.67 19.14 3.83
C PRO A 47 5.54 18.20 5.03
N ALA A 48 5.66 16.89 4.79
CA ALA A 48 5.75 15.92 5.87
C ALA A 48 7.00 16.23 6.73
N THR A 49 6.82 16.41 8.03
CA THR A 49 7.89 16.75 8.97
C THR A 49 8.32 15.57 9.83
N SER A 50 7.51 14.53 9.90
CA SER A 50 7.81 13.28 10.62
C SER A 50 7.11 12.13 9.93
N VAL A 51 7.81 11.02 9.76
CA VAL A 51 7.27 9.76 9.19
C VAL A 51 7.89 8.60 9.95
N MET A 52 7.07 7.58 10.21
CA MET A 52 7.49 6.33 10.81
C MET A 52 7.13 5.16 9.89
N ARG A 53 8.05 4.21 9.77
CA ARG A 53 7.86 2.92 9.10
C ARG A 53 8.28 1.81 10.03
N ALA A 54 7.57 0.68 10.02
CA ALA A 54 8.04 -0.48 10.75
C ALA A 54 7.99 -1.73 9.87
N CYS A 55 8.99 -2.56 10.08
CA CYS A 55 9.15 -3.83 9.40
C CYS A 55 9.07 -4.96 10.43
N PRO A 56 8.31 -6.03 10.20
CA PRO A 56 8.49 -7.24 10.97
C PRO A 56 9.91 -7.75 10.75
N SER A 57 10.48 -8.45 11.71
CA SER A 57 11.79 -9.11 11.51
C SER A 57 11.71 -10.12 10.37
N ALA A 58 12.83 -10.70 9.98
CA ALA A 58 12.99 -11.61 8.83
C ALA A 58 11.95 -12.75 8.65
N GLY A 59 10.95 -12.78 9.51
CA GLY A 59 9.94 -13.85 9.57
C GLY A 59 10.49 -15.10 10.26
N MET A 60 9.60 -15.93 10.75
CA MET A 60 9.96 -17.18 11.47
C MET A 60 10.60 -18.25 10.57
N ALA A 61 10.64 -18.01 9.24
CA ALA A 61 11.10 -19.02 8.28
C ALA A 61 12.61 -18.96 7.99
N SER A 62 13.34 -17.96 8.45
CA SER A 62 14.76 -17.85 8.15
C SER A 62 15.60 -17.54 9.37
N SER A 63 16.62 -18.36 9.59
CA SER A 63 17.79 -18.02 10.40
C SER A 63 18.64 -16.92 9.75
N ALA A 64 18.20 -16.34 8.64
CA ALA A 64 18.94 -15.44 7.80
C ALA A 64 18.84 -13.98 8.30
N THR A 65 19.87 -13.24 8.04
CA THR A 65 19.92 -11.79 8.21
C THR A 65 18.96 -11.14 7.21
N THR A 66 18.14 -10.19 7.67
CA THR A 66 17.33 -9.34 6.80
C THR A 66 17.99 -7.97 6.70
N GLY A 67 18.13 -7.48 5.48
CA GLY A 67 18.47 -6.09 5.24
C GLY A 67 17.24 -5.20 5.38
N VAL A 68 17.43 -4.00 5.87
CA VAL A 68 16.43 -2.92 5.83
C VAL A 68 17.03 -1.78 5.04
N ALA A 69 16.48 -1.53 3.88
CA ALA A 69 16.87 -0.45 3.00
C ALA A 69 15.94 0.74 3.21
N LEU A 70 16.49 1.93 3.26
CA LEU A 70 15.72 3.16 3.39
C LEU A 70 16.26 4.25 2.47
N VAL A 71 15.35 5.04 1.93
CA VAL A 71 15.66 6.26 1.17
C VAL A 71 14.57 7.29 1.44
N ALA A 72 14.95 8.54 1.57
CA ALA A 72 14.04 9.69 1.48
C ALA A 72 14.16 10.32 0.11
N ALA A 73 13.10 10.96 -0.38
CA ALA A 73 13.18 11.68 -1.64
C ALA A 73 14.22 12.81 -1.54
N PRO A 74 15.02 13.06 -2.59
CA PRO A 74 15.96 14.17 -2.60
C PRO A 74 15.25 15.49 -2.27
N ALA A 75 15.76 16.23 -1.32
CA ALA A 75 15.22 17.52 -0.90
C ALA A 75 16.22 18.61 -1.20
N THR A 76 15.72 19.75 -1.70
CA THR A 76 16.55 20.89 -2.07
C THR A 76 17.00 21.73 -0.89
N ALA A 77 16.37 21.60 0.28
CA ALA A 77 16.72 22.34 1.49
C ALA A 77 16.13 21.69 2.75
N GLY A 78 16.79 21.91 3.87
CA GLY A 78 16.37 21.51 5.21
C GLY A 78 17.24 20.43 5.80
N GLN A 79 17.40 20.49 7.12
CA GLN A 79 18.04 19.43 7.89
C GLN A 79 17.00 18.35 8.25
N GLY A 80 17.42 17.13 8.36
CA GLY A 80 16.60 16.00 8.76
C GLY A 80 17.44 14.79 9.10
N GLN A 81 16.83 13.84 9.77
CA GLN A 81 17.48 12.56 10.07
C GLN A 81 16.48 11.42 9.97
N ALA A 82 16.97 10.26 9.60
CA ALA A 82 16.25 9.00 9.70
C ALA A 82 17.04 8.07 10.60
N GLU A 83 16.35 7.45 11.55
CA GLU A 83 16.95 6.55 12.54
C GLU A 83 16.32 5.17 12.42
N VAL A 84 17.15 4.16 12.35
CA VAL A 84 16.77 2.75 12.37
C VAL A 84 16.91 2.25 13.80
N ASN A 85 15.81 1.83 14.40
CA ASN A 85 15.75 1.37 15.79
C ASN A 85 15.19 -0.05 15.85
N ARG A 86 15.51 -0.77 16.94
CA ARG A 86 14.81 -2.02 17.24
C ARG A 86 13.46 -1.74 17.85
N LEU A 87 12.48 -2.55 17.50
CA LEU A 87 11.26 -2.65 18.26
C LEU A 87 11.52 -3.49 19.52
N GLY A 88 11.14 -2.99 20.70
CA GLY A 88 11.39 -3.69 21.98
C GLY A 88 12.74 -3.41 22.65
N GLY A 89 13.55 -2.51 22.09
CA GLY A 89 14.70 -1.96 22.79
C GLY A 89 14.24 -1.00 23.90
N THR A 90 14.94 -0.99 25.04
CA THR A 90 14.73 0.02 26.09
C THR A 90 14.86 1.42 25.50
N ALA A 91 13.87 2.28 25.74
CA ALA A 91 13.90 3.68 25.31
C ALA A 91 15.20 4.33 25.81
N GLY A 92 15.99 4.90 24.90
CA GLY A 92 17.30 5.53 25.23
C GLY A 92 18.52 4.81 24.68
N THR A 93 18.37 3.64 24.04
CA THR A 93 19.48 2.99 23.34
C THR A 93 19.80 3.77 22.05
N HIS A 94 21.07 3.90 21.75
CA HIS A 94 21.54 4.54 20.52
C HIS A 94 20.89 3.90 19.29
N PRO A 95 20.49 4.72 18.29
CA PRO A 95 19.91 4.19 17.05
C PRO A 95 20.92 3.23 16.40
N LEU A 96 20.39 2.15 15.80
CA LEU A 96 21.19 1.15 15.12
C LEU A 96 21.93 1.74 13.92
N HIS A 97 21.26 2.69 13.27
CA HIS A 97 21.79 3.43 12.12
C HIS A 97 21.10 4.79 12.03
N ARG A 98 21.86 5.82 11.64
CA ARG A 98 21.33 7.15 11.40
C ARG A 98 21.75 7.62 10.01
N VAL A 99 20.82 8.22 9.28
CA VAL A 99 21.00 8.78 7.94
C VAL A 99 20.52 10.23 7.93
N THR A 100 21.31 11.10 7.35
CA THR A 100 21.01 12.55 7.32
C THR A 100 20.85 13.10 5.91
N ASP A 101 21.28 12.34 4.89
CA ASP A 101 21.32 12.81 3.51
C ASP A 101 20.11 12.33 2.71
N PRO A 102 19.15 13.20 2.37
CA PRO A 102 18.04 12.85 1.48
C PRO A 102 18.55 12.42 0.11
N GLY A 103 17.93 11.37 -0.44
CA GLY A 103 18.35 10.76 -1.71
C GLY A 103 19.43 9.69 -1.57
N GLN A 104 20.12 9.61 -0.45
CA GLN A 104 21.08 8.52 -0.19
C GLN A 104 20.32 7.25 0.18
N LEU A 105 20.66 6.14 -0.51
CA LEU A 105 20.19 4.80 -0.13
C LEU A 105 21.03 4.28 1.04
N ALA A 106 20.41 4.07 2.18
CA ALA A 106 21.04 3.41 3.32
C ALA A 106 20.54 1.96 3.44
N LEU A 107 21.46 1.06 3.75
CA LEU A 107 21.17 -0.35 4.00
C LEU A 107 21.68 -0.75 5.38
N ALA A 108 20.76 -1.12 6.26
CA ALA A 108 21.06 -1.70 7.56
C ALA A 108 20.79 -3.21 7.52
N THR A 109 21.72 -4.02 8.01
CA THR A 109 21.52 -5.46 8.15
C THR A 109 21.10 -5.80 9.57
N VAL A 110 19.96 -6.47 9.68
CA VAL A 110 19.34 -6.85 10.96
C VAL A 110 19.40 -8.37 11.09
N ARG A 111 20.00 -8.87 12.19
CA ARG A 111 20.00 -10.31 12.50
C ARG A 111 18.85 -10.65 13.42
N ALA A 112 18.17 -11.75 13.13
CA ALA A 112 17.27 -12.37 14.09
C ALA A 112 18.06 -12.87 15.30
N VAL A 113 17.53 -12.71 16.50
CA VAL A 113 18.16 -13.24 17.71
C VAL A 113 18.01 -14.76 17.72
N GLY A 114 19.12 -15.47 17.88
CA GLY A 114 19.17 -16.92 17.86
C GLY A 114 20.02 -17.54 16.75
N ALA A 115 20.44 -16.77 15.75
CA ALA A 115 21.35 -17.25 14.71
C ALA A 115 22.80 -17.25 15.23
N THR A 116 23.36 -18.41 15.43
CA THR A 116 24.80 -18.61 15.68
C THR A 116 25.63 -18.07 14.51
N ARG A 117 26.74 -17.41 14.84
CA ARG A 117 27.63 -16.77 13.89
C ARG A 117 28.14 -17.76 12.83
N SER A 118 27.73 -17.57 11.58
CA SER A 118 28.61 -17.90 10.45
C SER A 118 29.06 -16.57 9.86
N ALA A 119 30.36 -16.34 9.87
CA ALA A 119 30.98 -15.19 9.22
C ALA A 119 30.86 -15.36 7.72
N ALA A 120 29.89 -14.72 7.10
CA ALA A 120 29.81 -14.56 5.67
C ALA A 120 30.58 -13.28 5.29
N SER A 121 31.63 -13.43 4.50
CA SER A 121 32.41 -12.36 3.91
C SER A 121 31.49 -11.38 3.16
N ALA A 122 31.56 -10.10 3.51
CA ALA A 122 30.90 -9.04 2.78
C ALA A 122 31.51 -8.91 1.37
N PRO A 123 30.71 -8.72 0.31
CA PRO A 123 31.29 -8.42 -0.99
C PRO A 123 31.99 -7.06 -0.95
N SER A 124 33.22 -7.05 -1.43
CA SER A 124 34.08 -5.87 -1.53
C SER A 124 33.40 -4.78 -2.36
N GLY A 125 33.26 -3.59 -1.82
CA GLY A 125 32.84 -2.38 -2.56
C GLY A 125 31.52 -1.75 -2.18
N SER A 126 30.83 -2.21 -1.13
CA SER A 126 29.62 -1.57 -0.60
C SER A 126 29.93 -0.75 0.66
N GLN A 127 29.22 0.34 0.83
CA GLN A 127 29.18 1.14 2.07
C GLN A 127 29.09 0.24 3.32
N PRO A 128 29.62 0.65 4.47
CA PRO A 128 29.69 -0.21 5.64
C PRO A 128 28.29 -0.62 6.11
N VAL A 129 27.92 -1.84 5.77
CA VAL A 129 26.66 -2.46 6.22
C VAL A 129 26.80 -2.75 7.71
N LYS A 130 26.13 -1.97 8.54
CA LYS A 130 26.11 -2.22 9.99
C LYS A 130 25.13 -3.35 10.30
N THR A 131 25.67 -4.52 10.64
CA THR A 131 24.84 -5.67 11.02
C THR A 131 24.32 -5.50 12.45
N VAL A 132 23.01 -5.60 12.63
CA VAL A 132 22.35 -5.47 13.92
C VAL A 132 21.43 -6.66 14.16
N ALA A 133 21.48 -7.24 15.36
CA ALA A 133 20.53 -8.28 15.77
C ALA A 133 19.24 -7.64 16.29
N ALA A 134 18.07 -7.99 15.75
CA ALA A 134 16.76 -7.54 16.24
C ALA A 134 15.93 -8.72 16.76
N GLN A 135 15.38 -8.57 17.95
CA GLN A 135 14.21 -9.33 18.37
C GLN A 135 13.01 -8.44 18.09
N GLY A 136 12.02 -8.94 17.34
CA GLY A 136 10.75 -8.31 17.31
C GLY A 136 10.52 -7.15 16.34
N GLY A 137 11.28 -7.02 15.27
CA GLY A 137 11.04 -6.02 14.23
C GLY A 137 11.94 -4.79 14.31
N VAL A 138 11.81 -3.94 13.30
CA VAL A 138 12.60 -2.73 13.11
C VAL A 138 11.67 -1.54 12.90
N VAL A 139 11.99 -0.42 13.52
CA VAL A 139 11.29 0.85 13.33
C VAL A 139 12.26 1.85 12.72
N VAL A 140 11.81 2.52 11.66
CA VAL A 140 12.51 3.65 11.04
C VAL A 140 11.71 4.90 11.30
N GLN A 141 12.32 5.85 11.98
CA GLN A 141 11.73 7.17 12.25
C GLN A 141 12.52 8.22 11.48
N ALA A 142 11.84 9.06 10.75
CA ALA A 142 12.45 10.17 10.03
C ALA A 142 11.81 11.50 10.39
N SER A 143 12.63 12.54 10.42
CA SER A 143 12.23 13.91 10.71
C SER A 143 12.81 14.89 9.69
N GLY A 144 12.20 16.06 9.59
CA GLY A 144 12.66 17.13 8.70
C GLY A 144 12.69 16.73 7.23
N SER A 145 13.79 17.01 6.55
CA SER A 145 13.94 16.67 5.12
C SER A 145 13.91 15.16 4.85
N MET A 146 14.33 14.33 5.81
CA MET A 146 14.31 12.87 5.69
C MET A 146 12.91 12.25 5.83
N ALA A 147 11.91 13.00 6.32
CA ALA A 147 10.54 12.52 6.39
C ALA A 147 9.84 12.56 5.01
N ARG A 148 10.29 13.43 4.11
CA ARG A 148 9.65 13.63 2.80
C ARG A 148 9.93 12.46 1.88
N GLY A 149 8.87 11.74 1.51
CA GLY A 149 8.99 10.60 0.61
C GLY A 149 9.86 9.47 1.18
N LEU A 150 9.93 9.32 2.50
CA LEU A 150 10.61 8.19 3.13
C LEU A 150 9.95 6.89 2.69
N GLU A 151 10.74 6.00 2.15
CA GLU A 151 10.37 4.64 1.85
C GLU A 151 11.38 3.66 2.47
N VAL A 152 10.86 2.54 2.96
CA VAL A 152 11.63 1.53 3.66
C VAL A 152 11.20 0.15 3.17
N GLU A 153 12.17 -0.68 2.79
CA GLU A 153 11.93 -2.04 2.30
C GLU A 153 12.79 -3.06 3.04
N GLN A 154 12.25 -4.23 3.27
CA GLN A 154 13.03 -5.39 3.69
C GLN A 154 13.73 -6.01 2.49
N VAL A 155 14.98 -6.40 2.69
CA VAL A 155 15.81 -7.03 1.68
C VAL A 155 16.23 -8.41 2.19
N ALA A 156 15.80 -9.45 1.51
CA ALA A 156 16.14 -10.83 1.82
C ALA A 156 17.59 -11.15 1.47
N THR A 157 18.08 -12.30 1.92
CA THR A 157 19.40 -12.82 1.56
C THR A 157 19.56 -12.87 0.03
N GLY A 158 20.70 -12.48 -0.46
CA GLY A 158 20.96 -12.35 -1.90
C GLY A 158 20.59 -10.98 -2.49
N GLY A 159 20.12 -10.04 -1.67
CA GLY A 159 19.76 -8.69 -2.12
C GLY A 159 18.49 -8.62 -2.91
N ILE A 160 17.51 -9.49 -2.62
CA ILE A 160 16.20 -9.50 -3.24
C ILE A 160 15.26 -8.70 -2.34
N PRO A 161 14.62 -7.62 -2.84
CA PRO A 161 13.62 -6.90 -2.07
C PRO A 161 12.44 -7.82 -1.76
N SER A 162 12.03 -7.91 -0.51
CA SER A 162 11.06 -8.91 -0.07
C SER A 162 9.72 -8.30 0.33
N ALA A 163 9.73 -7.20 1.06
CA ALA A 163 8.53 -6.56 1.55
C ALA A 163 8.75 -5.06 1.76
N ARG A 164 7.69 -4.32 1.63
CA ARG A 164 7.61 -2.94 2.05
C ARG A 164 7.36 -2.87 3.55
N CYS A 165 7.93 -1.89 4.22
CA CYS A 165 7.65 -1.59 5.62
C CYS A 165 6.52 -0.57 5.71
N GLU A 166 5.49 -0.89 6.45
CA GLU A 166 4.27 -0.09 6.51
C GLU A 166 4.34 1.03 7.56
N SER A 167 3.50 2.04 7.41
CA SER A 167 3.27 3.03 8.45
C SER A 167 2.34 2.48 9.53
N PRO A 168 2.46 2.92 10.78
CA PRO A 168 1.43 2.67 11.78
C PRO A 168 0.07 3.20 11.29
N GLY A 169 -0.95 2.40 11.48
CA GLY A 169 -2.32 2.70 11.04
C GLY A 169 -3.35 1.99 11.89
N THR A 170 -4.60 2.20 11.54
CA THR A 170 -5.76 1.65 12.25
C THR A 170 -6.60 0.67 11.41
N ASP A 171 -6.26 0.51 10.13
CA ASP A 171 -7.05 -0.27 9.18
C ASP A 171 -6.13 -0.89 8.12
N PHE A 172 -6.07 -2.22 8.07
CA PHE A 172 -5.26 -2.96 7.10
C PHE A 172 -6.06 -4.11 6.50
N TRP A 173 -5.91 -4.29 5.21
CA TRP A 173 -6.52 -5.37 4.46
C TRP A 173 -5.46 -6.25 3.82
N PHE A 174 -5.62 -7.57 3.98
CA PHE A 174 -4.80 -8.57 3.29
C PHE A 174 -5.72 -9.58 2.64
N VAL A 175 -5.47 -9.91 1.40
CA VAL A 175 -6.24 -10.93 0.67
C VAL A 175 -5.25 -11.88 0.01
N GLY A 176 -5.41 -13.16 0.20
CA GLY A 176 -4.45 -14.14 -0.33
C GLY A 176 -4.97 -15.57 -0.34
N PRO A 177 -4.09 -16.52 -0.64
CA PRO A 177 -4.44 -17.94 -0.60
C PRO A 177 -4.75 -18.38 0.82
N GLY A 178 -5.64 -19.34 0.95
CA GLY A 178 -5.91 -20.02 2.20
C GLY A 178 -4.95 -21.19 2.43
N GLN A 179 -5.08 -21.85 3.58
CA GLN A 179 -4.15 -22.87 4.02
C GLN A 179 -4.19 -24.18 3.21
N HIS A 180 -5.14 -24.33 2.29
CA HIS A 180 -5.14 -25.51 1.41
C HIS A 180 -3.82 -25.69 0.65
N SER A 181 -3.11 -24.58 0.35
CA SER A 181 -1.83 -24.54 -0.34
C SER A 181 -0.64 -24.10 0.51
N LEU A 182 -0.84 -23.79 1.79
CA LEU A 182 0.16 -23.19 2.68
C LEU A 182 0.48 -24.09 3.87
N ALA A 183 1.76 -24.12 4.27
CA ALA A 183 2.18 -24.72 5.53
C ALA A 183 1.86 -23.84 6.73
N ARG A 184 2.01 -22.51 6.56
CA ARG A 184 1.78 -21.51 7.61
C ARG A 184 1.32 -20.19 7.03
N MET A 185 0.47 -19.50 7.77
CA MET A 185 0.13 -18.11 7.58
C MET A 185 0.27 -17.41 8.93
N GLN A 186 1.01 -16.33 8.98
CA GLN A 186 1.31 -15.60 10.22
C GLN A 186 1.01 -14.11 10.03
N LEU A 187 0.29 -13.56 11.00
CA LEU A 187 0.06 -12.13 11.15
C LEU A 187 1.04 -11.57 12.16
N PHE A 188 1.74 -10.52 11.78
CA PHE A 188 2.63 -9.74 12.62
C PHE A 188 1.96 -8.41 12.94
N LEU A 189 1.82 -8.10 14.21
CA LEU A 189 1.31 -6.82 14.70
C LEU A 189 2.42 -6.14 15.50
N LEU A 190 2.87 -4.98 15.00
CA LEU A 190 3.93 -4.20 15.63
C LEU A 190 3.32 -2.91 16.19
N ASN A 191 3.56 -2.63 17.44
CA ASN A 191 3.21 -1.36 18.06
C ASN A 191 4.50 -0.54 18.27
N PRO A 192 4.84 0.39 17.39
CA PRO A 192 6.01 1.26 17.58
C PRO A 192 5.74 2.44 18.52
N GLY A 193 4.48 2.64 18.92
CA GLY A 193 4.06 3.73 19.80
C GLY A 193 4.39 3.50 21.27
N SER A 194 4.25 4.55 22.06
CA SER A 194 4.46 4.54 23.53
C SER A 194 3.21 4.16 24.32
N GLN A 195 2.06 4.00 23.65
CA GLN A 195 0.80 3.59 24.27
C GLN A 195 0.43 2.19 23.79
N PRO A 196 -0.29 1.39 24.58
CA PRO A 196 -0.79 0.11 24.13
C PRO A 196 -1.76 0.27 22.95
N ALA A 197 -1.86 -0.76 22.14
CA ALA A 197 -2.82 -0.84 21.05
C ALA A 197 -3.64 -2.12 21.16
N ASP A 198 -4.92 -2.04 20.80
CA ASP A 198 -5.82 -3.18 20.71
C ASP A 198 -6.26 -3.36 19.25
N ALA A 199 -5.89 -4.48 18.66
CA ALA A 199 -6.21 -4.82 17.29
C ALA A 199 -7.27 -5.93 17.24
N ASN A 200 -8.31 -5.72 16.43
CA ASN A 200 -9.29 -6.74 16.09
C ASN A 200 -8.97 -7.30 14.70
N VAL A 201 -9.02 -8.61 14.56
CA VAL A 201 -8.76 -9.31 13.31
C VAL A 201 -10.01 -10.05 12.88
N GLU A 202 -10.63 -9.56 11.81
CA GLU A 202 -11.76 -10.21 11.14
C GLU A 202 -11.23 -11.10 10.02
N ILE A 203 -11.72 -12.33 9.92
CA ILE A 203 -11.27 -13.29 8.90
C ILE A 203 -12.46 -13.73 8.07
N SER A 204 -12.36 -13.57 6.76
CA SER A 204 -13.31 -14.11 5.79
C SER A 204 -12.61 -15.15 4.89
N THR A 205 -13.33 -16.21 4.57
CA THR A 205 -12.85 -17.29 3.71
C THR A 205 -13.76 -17.48 2.48
N ASP A 206 -13.44 -18.42 1.63
CA ASP A 206 -14.33 -18.82 0.52
C ASP A 206 -15.64 -19.47 0.99
N ALA A 207 -15.72 -19.89 2.26
CA ALA A 207 -16.95 -20.35 2.90
C ALA A 207 -17.72 -19.22 3.64
N GLY A 208 -17.23 -17.98 3.62
CA GLY A 208 -17.81 -16.84 4.33
C GLY A 208 -17.00 -16.39 5.56
N PRO A 209 -17.59 -15.54 6.41
CA PRO A 209 -16.92 -15.06 7.61
C PRO A 209 -16.72 -16.20 8.60
N LEU A 210 -15.56 -16.24 9.25
CA LEU A 210 -15.30 -17.22 10.32
C LEU A 210 -16.09 -16.83 11.58
N GLN A 211 -17.03 -17.70 11.95
CA GLN A 211 -17.84 -17.54 13.15
C GLN A 211 -17.12 -18.09 14.39
N GLY A 212 -17.23 -17.41 15.53
CA GLY A 212 -16.72 -17.92 16.81
C GLY A 212 -15.23 -17.73 17.11
N GLY A 213 -14.49 -17.10 16.24
CA GLY A 213 -13.07 -16.73 16.40
C GLY A 213 -12.71 -15.50 15.57
N ALA A 214 -13.72 -14.88 14.96
CA ALA A 214 -13.59 -13.82 13.98
C ALA A 214 -13.12 -12.48 14.58
N ASP A 215 -13.48 -12.18 15.80
CA ASP A 215 -13.03 -10.99 16.51
C ASP A 215 -11.93 -11.37 17.50
N MET A 216 -10.76 -11.74 16.98
CA MET A 216 -9.59 -11.92 17.82
C MET A 216 -9.10 -10.55 18.27
N GLY A 217 -9.51 -10.11 19.46
CA GLY A 217 -8.89 -8.97 20.14
C GLY A 217 -7.45 -9.31 20.50
N ILE A 218 -6.48 -8.60 19.95
CA ILE A 218 -5.06 -8.80 20.21
C ILE A 218 -4.49 -7.53 20.82
N ALA A 219 -4.15 -7.60 22.11
CA ALA A 219 -3.45 -6.51 22.78
C ALA A 219 -1.97 -6.52 22.36
N VAL A 220 -1.48 -5.36 21.93
CA VAL A 220 -0.07 -5.16 21.55
C VAL A 220 0.52 -4.10 22.45
N ALA A 221 1.40 -4.52 23.37
CA ALA A 221 2.06 -3.62 24.31
C ALA A 221 2.90 -2.54 23.57
N PRO A 222 3.20 -1.41 24.22
CA PRO A 222 4.09 -0.40 23.66
C PRO A 222 5.44 -1.00 23.23
N HIS A 223 5.96 -0.54 22.12
CA HIS A 223 7.27 -0.95 21.58
C HIS A 223 7.44 -2.47 21.44
N SER A 224 6.36 -3.19 21.14
CA SER A 224 6.36 -4.64 21.04
C SER A 224 5.80 -5.17 19.72
N MET A 225 6.02 -6.45 19.47
CA MET A 225 5.46 -7.19 18.35
C MET A 225 4.79 -8.46 18.84
N VAL A 226 3.60 -8.72 18.33
CA VAL A 226 2.88 -9.97 18.48
C VAL A 226 2.86 -10.72 17.17
N VAL A 227 3.09 -12.02 17.19
CA VAL A 227 2.98 -12.89 16.02
C VAL A 227 1.85 -13.88 16.26
N GLN A 228 0.82 -13.78 15.44
CA GLN A 228 -0.35 -14.63 15.50
C GLN A 228 -0.34 -15.67 14.38
N SER A 229 -0.40 -16.96 14.71
CA SER A 229 -0.62 -18.00 13.73
C SER A 229 -2.09 -18.03 13.31
N LEU A 230 -2.35 -17.93 12.02
CA LEU A 230 -3.70 -17.98 11.45
C LEU A 230 -4.07 -19.38 10.93
N ALA A 231 -3.11 -20.29 10.88
CA ALA A 231 -3.27 -21.62 10.32
C ALA A 231 -4.49 -22.40 10.85
N PRO A 232 -4.76 -22.44 12.15
CA PRO A 232 -5.93 -23.16 12.68
C PRO A 232 -7.27 -22.56 12.20
N ALA A 233 -7.32 -21.25 12.00
CA ALA A 233 -8.54 -20.53 11.64
C ALA A 233 -8.89 -20.67 10.15
N VAL A 234 -7.88 -20.81 9.28
CA VAL A 234 -8.05 -20.82 7.82
C VAL A 234 -7.83 -22.19 7.19
N HIS A 235 -7.94 -23.25 8.00
CA HIS A 235 -7.76 -24.62 7.56
C HIS A 235 -8.76 -24.99 6.44
N GLN A 236 -8.26 -25.56 5.35
CA GLN A 236 -9.01 -25.96 4.14
C GLN A 236 -9.56 -24.82 3.26
N SER A 237 -9.37 -23.55 3.63
CA SER A 237 -9.78 -22.43 2.79
C SER A 237 -8.92 -22.31 1.52
N ARG A 238 -9.53 -21.90 0.41
CA ARG A 238 -8.84 -21.60 -0.85
C ARG A 238 -8.41 -20.13 -0.93
N ALA A 239 -9.22 -19.25 -0.36
CA ALA A 239 -8.98 -17.81 -0.26
C ALA A 239 -9.23 -17.34 1.16
N VAL A 240 -8.47 -16.37 1.58
CA VAL A 240 -8.60 -15.71 2.89
C VAL A 240 -8.49 -14.21 2.72
N ALA A 241 -9.35 -13.49 3.40
CA ALA A 241 -9.23 -12.06 3.63
C ALA A 241 -9.07 -11.81 5.12
N LEU A 242 -8.12 -10.95 5.46
CA LEU A 242 -7.87 -10.49 6.81
C LEU A 242 -8.14 -9.00 6.85
N HIS A 243 -8.97 -8.56 7.76
CA HIS A 243 -9.21 -7.17 8.08
C HIS A 243 -8.71 -6.90 9.49
N VAL A 244 -7.64 -6.12 9.62
CA VAL A 244 -7.05 -5.74 10.91
C VAL A 244 -7.47 -4.32 11.23
N ARG A 245 -8.20 -4.13 12.32
CA ARG A 245 -8.65 -2.82 12.80
C ARG A 245 -8.17 -2.60 14.23
N THR A 246 -7.77 -1.38 14.57
CA THR A 246 -7.48 -1.05 15.95
C THR A 246 -8.66 -0.28 16.56
N SER A 247 -9.07 -0.70 17.74
CA SER A 247 -10.01 0.05 18.59
C SER A 247 -9.30 1.11 19.43
N VAL A 248 -8.03 0.84 19.79
CA VAL A 248 -7.16 1.75 20.54
C VAL A 248 -5.77 1.72 19.93
N GLY A 249 -5.14 2.87 19.85
CA GLY A 249 -3.77 3.01 19.33
C GLY A 249 -3.64 2.76 17.83
N GLN A 250 -2.41 2.50 17.39
CA GLN A 250 -2.06 2.19 16.03
C GLN A 250 -1.07 1.03 16.01
N VAL A 251 -1.16 0.17 15.01
CA VAL A 251 -0.20 -0.91 14.78
C VAL A 251 0.33 -0.84 13.36
N VAL A 252 1.43 -1.52 13.10
CA VAL A 252 1.80 -1.95 11.76
C VAL A 252 1.42 -3.41 11.64
N ALA A 253 0.67 -3.76 10.61
CA ALA A 253 0.29 -5.13 10.31
C ALA A 253 1.09 -5.64 9.09
N ALA A 254 1.50 -6.91 9.14
CA ALA A 254 2.11 -7.59 8.01
C ALA A 254 1.75 -9.08 8.03
N VAL A 255 1.59 -9.69 6.86
CA VAL A 255 1.25 -11.11 6.73
C VAL A 255 2.34 -11.84 5.97
N GLN A 256 2.79 -12.96 6.53
CA GLN A 256 3.74 -13.86 5.87
C GLN A 256 3.10 -15.22 5.62
N GLU A 257 3.33 -15.74 4.44
CA GLU A 257 2.90 -17.06 4.01
C GLU A 257 4.11 -17.96 3.75
N VAL A 258 4.02 -19.22 4.15
CA VAL A 258 5.04 -20.25 3.92
C VAL A 258 4.39 -21.43 3.25
N THR A 259 4.89 -21.83 2.08
CA THR A 259 4.39 -22.99 1.34
C THR A 259 4.78 -24.31 1.98
N HIS A 260 4.04 -25.39 1.69
CA HIS A 260 4.32 -26.74 2.22
C HIS A 260 5.69 -27.29 1.82
N ALA A 261 6.25 -26.85 0.71
CA ALA A 261 7.53 -27.35 0.20
C ALA A 261 8.78 -26.81 0.93
N GLY A 262 8.61 -26.07 2.04
CA GLY A 262 9.73 -25.53 2.80
C GLY A 262 10.54 -24.45 2.07
N GLY A 263 10.11 -24.07 0.89
CA GLY A 263 10.61 -22.88 0.19
C GLY A 263 10.23 -21.64 1.00
N GLY A 264 11.11 -20.67 1.12
CA GLY A 264 10.99 -19.51 1.99
C GLY A 264 9.59 -18.85 2.06
N GLY A 265 9.39 -18.00 3.05
CA GLY A 265 8.12 -17.29 3.21
C GLY A 265 8.00 -16.13 2.23
N ALA A 266 6.79 -15.90 1.72
CA ALA A 266 6.43 -14.74 0.93
C ALA A 266 5.62 -13.75 1.79
N TRP A 267 5.86 -12.46 1.59
CA TRP A 267 5.09 -11.41 2.24
C TRP A 267 3.90 -11.03 1.35
N LEU A 268 2.73 -10.98 1.97
CA LEU A 268 1.51 -10.53 1.32
C LEU A 268 1.41 -9.00 1.50
N PRO A 269 1.46 -8.22 0.41
CA PRO A 269 1.35 -6.77 0.53
C PRO A 269 -0.03 -6.36 1.06
N ALA A 270 -0.08 -5.35 1.92
CA ALA A 270 -1.34 -4.75 2.31
C ALA A 270 -2.08 -4.20 1.08
N ALA A 271 -3.37 -4.49 1.00
CA ALA A 271 -4.24 -4.00 -0.06
C ALA A 271 -4.88 -2.68 0.35
N GLN A 272 -5.27 -1.86 -0.62
CA GLN A 272 -6.08 -0.68 -0.34
C GLN A 272 -7.39 -1.06 0.35
N THR A 273 -7.98 -0.12 1.07
CA THR A 273 -9.33 -0.25 1.62
C THR A 273 -10.34 -0.58 0.52
N PRO A 274 -11.39 -1.36 0.83
CA PRO A 274 -12.38 -1.78 -0.14
C PRO A 274 -13.02 -0.62 -0.90
N ALA A 275 -13.12 -0.77 -2.21
CA ALA A 275 -13.70 0.21 -3.11
C ALA A 275 -14.42 -0.48 -4.28
N THR A 276 -15.34 0.23 -4.95
CA THR A 276 -16.03 -0.31 -6.13
C THR A 276 -15.14 -0.41 -7.38
N ARG A 277 -13.95 0.18 -7.32
CA ARG A 277 -12.92 0.10 -8.37
C ARG A 277 -11.57 -0.04 -7.72
N VAL A 278 -10.87 -1.11 -8.07
CA VAL A 278 -9.51 -1.39 -7.57
C VAL A 278 -8.60 -1.76 -8.73
N VAL A 279 -7.32 -1.50 -8.57
CA VAL A 279 -6.30 -1.83 -9.59
C VAL A 279 -5.13 -2.54 -8.93
N LEU A 280 -4.78 -3.71 -9.47
CA LEU A 280 -3.61 -4.48 -9.09
C LEU A 280 -2.51 -4.23 -10.12
N PRO A 281 -1.46 -3.50 -9.78
CA PRO A 281 -0.38 -3.19 -10.70
C PRO A 281 0.70 -4.27 -10.74
N GLY A 282 1.56 -4.21 -11.75
CA GLY A 282 2.85 -4.87 -11.70
C GLY A 282 2.88 -6.32 -12.16
N LEU A 283 1.82 -6.85 -12.77
CA LEU A 283 1.81 -8.23 -13.25
C LEU A 283 2.80 -8.41 -14.42
N PRO A 284 3.85 -9.24 -14.27
CA PRO A 284 4.82 -9.45 -15.34
C PRO A 284 4.34 -10.41 -16.42
N ALA A 285 5.04 -10.44 -17.54
CA ALA A 285 4.86 -11.44 -18.62
C ALA A 285 5.38 -12.84 -18.28
N ALA A 286 5.67 -13.13 -17.03
CA ALA A 286 6.30 -14.39 -16.64
C ALA A 286 5.37 -15.60 -16.85
N ALA A 287 5.97 -16.75 -17.14
CA ALA A 287 5.30 -18.04 -17.08
C ALA A 287 4.95 -18.40 -15.62
N GLY A 288 3.93 -19.21 -15.42
CA GLY A 288 3.47 -19.68 -14.11
C GLY A 288 1.97 -19.46 -13.91
N ALA A 289 1.42 -20.14 -12.93
CA ALA A 289 0.02 -19.98 -12.57
C ALA A 289 -0.21 -18.62 -11.91
N ARG A 290 -1.33 -18.02 -12.24
CA ARG A 290 -1.78 -16.75 -11.67
C ARG A 290 -3.12 -16.96 -10.98
N GLN A 291 -3.22 -16.49 -9.77
CA GLN A 291 -4.48 -16.50 -9.02
C GLN A 291 -4.80 -15.08 -8.57
N LEU A 292 -6.04 -14.70 -8.75
CA LEU A 292 -6.62 -13.50 -8.22
C LEU A 292 -7.43 -13.87 -6.97
N PHE A 293 -7.21 -13.14 -5.89
CA PHE A 293 -7.98 -13.26 -4.67
C PHE A 293 -8.78 -11.98 -4.49
N VAL A 294 -10.07 -12.11 -4.25
CA VAL A 294 -10.98 -10.97 -4.07
C VAL A 294 -11.74 -11.16 -2.78
N ALA A 295 -11.80 -10.11 -1.96
CA ALA A 295 -12.62 -10.05 -0.78
C ALA A 295 -13.79 -9.11 -0.99
N VAL A 296 -14.96 -9.51 -0.53
CA VAL A 296 -16.22 -8.77 -0.55
C VAL A 296 -16.65 -8.52 0.89
N PRO A 297 -16.24 -7.41 1.52
CA PRO A 297 -16.73 -7.10 2.86
C PRO A 297 -18.20 -6.69 2.80
N GLY A 298 -18.92 -6.97 3.87
CA GLY A 298 -20.35 -6.67 3.95
C GLY A 298 -21.23 -7.83 3.51
N SER A 299 -22.55 -7.61 3.49
CA SER A 299 -23.54 -8.70 3.34
C SER A 299 -24.10 -8.85 1.91
N ARG A 300 -23.77 -7.93 0.99
CA ARG A 300 -24.26 -7.98 -0.40
C ARG A 300 -23.25 -8.65 -1.30
N ASP A 301 -23.73 -9.49 -2.21
CA ASP A 301 -22.91 -10.11 -3.24
C ASP A 301 -22.31 -9.07 -4.19
N ALA A 302 -21.15 -9.36 -4.71
CA ALA A 302 -20.41 -8.53 -5.65
C ALA A 302 -20.55 -9.08 -7.07
N HIS A 303 -20.96 -8.24 -8.01
CA HIS A 303 -20.90 -8.52 -9.44
C HIS A 303 -19.64 -7.92 -10.02
N LEU A 304 -18.65 -8.79 -10.31
CA LEU A 304 -17.31 -8.38 -10.67
C LEU A 304 -17.09 -8.32 -12.18
N LYS A 305 -16.50 -7.21 -12.64
CA LYS A 305 -15.97 -7.05 -14.00
C LYS A 305 -14.45 -6.88 -13.93
N LEU A 306 -13.75 -7.72 -14.66
CA LEU A 306 -12.29 -7.73 -14.75
C LEU A 306 -11.83 -7.19 -16.10
N THR A 307 -10.83 -6.33 -16.09
CA THR A 307 -10.16 -5.81 -17.29
C THR A 307 -8.65 -5.92 -17.13
N ALA A 308 -8.00 -6.58 -18.07
CA ALA A 308 -6.55 -6.56 -18.18
C ALA A 308 -6.12 -5.31 -18.92
N VAL A 309 -5.23 -4.52 -18.31
CA VAL A 309 -4.60 -3.33 -18.91
C VAL A 309 -3.18 -3.73 -19.28
N THR A 310 -2.94 -4.03 -20.55
CA THR A 310 -1.69 -4.61 -21.02
C THR A 310 -0.87 -3.62 -21.87
N THR A 311 0.33 -4.02 -22.27
CA THR A 311 1.13 -3.24 -23.21
C THR A 311 0.53 -3.17 -24.61
N LYS A 312 -0.45 -4.00 -24.91
CA LYS A 312 -1.16 -4.04 -26.21
C LYS A 312 -2.56 -3.41 -26.15
N GLY A 313 -2.97 -2.86 -25.01
CA GLY A 313 -4.30 -2.29 -24.77
C GLY A 313 -5.06 -3.02 -23.68
N SER A 314 -6.30 -2.61 -23.47
CA SER A 314 -7.19 -3.15 -22.43
C SER A 314 -8.22 -4.10 -23.02
N TYR A 315 -8.46 -5.23 -22.35
CA TYR A 315 -9.48 -6.20 -22.73
C TYR A 315 -9.98 -7.00 -21.51
N PRO A 316 -11.21 -7.53 -21.55
CA PRO A 316 -11.67 -8.49 -20.55
C PRO A 316 -10.99 -9.86 -20.76
N PRO A 317 -10.29 -10.43 -19.77
CA PRO A 317 -9.70 -11.76 -19.89
C PRO A 317 -10.78 -12.83 -20.09
N ALA A 318 -10.44 -13.95 -20.75
CA ALA A 318 -11.38 -15.07 -20.90
C ALA A 318 -11.86 -15.57 -19.53
N GLY A 319 -13.15 -15.86 -19.40
CA GLY A 319 -13.75 -16.33 -18.16
C GLY A 319 -13.91 -15.26 -17.06
N SER A 320 -13.73 -13.97 -17.38
CA SER A 320 -13.84 -12.86 -16.43
C SER A 320 -15.19 -12.12 -16.44
N THR A 321 -16.16 -12.64 -17.17
CA THR A 321 -17.53 -12.09 -17.21
C THR A 321 -18.46 -12.91 -16.34
N GLY A 322 -19.34 -12.27 -15.56
CA GLY A 322 -20.31 -12.95 -14.70
C GLY A 322 -19.67 -13.60 -13.48
N LEU A 323 -18.67 -12.96 -12.89
CA LEU A 323 -18.06 -13.41 -11.65
C LEU A 323 -18.85 -12.82 -10.48
N ASP A 324 -19.63 -13.67 -9.82
CA ASP A 324 -20.39 -13.33 -8.64
C ASP A 324 -19.69 -13.89 -7.41
N ILE A 325 -19.47 -13.04 -6.41
CA ILE A 325 -18.79 -13.39 -5.16
C ILE A 325 -19.73 -13.05 -4.00
N PRO A 326 -20.08 -14.03 -3.14
CA PRO A 326 -20.96 -13.79 -2.01
C PRO A 326 -20.44 -12.73 -1.06
N GLY A 327 -21.35 -11.94 -0.49
CA GLY A 327 -21.03 -10.97 0.55
C GLY A 327 -20.41 -11.63 1.79
N GLY A 328 -19.47 -10.95 2.43
CA GLY A 328 -18.74 -11.44 3.59
C GLY A 328 -17.71 -12.52 3.27
N SER A 329 -17.45 -12.84 1.99
CA SER A 329 -16.55 -13.92 1.60
C SER A 329 -15.29 -13.44 0.87
N ALA A 330 -14.37 -14.37 0.67
CA ALA A 330 -13.22 -14.21 -0.21
C ALA A 330 -13.27 -15.28 -1.31
N ALA A 331 -12.80 -14.96 -2.50
CA ALA A 331 -12.78 -15.91 -3.62
C ALA A 331 -11.40 -16.01 -4.25
N ALA A 332 -11.04 -17.22 -4.70
CA ALA A 332 -9.85 -17.50 -5.50
C ALA A 332 -10.25 -17.76 -6.95
N ILE A 333 -9.72 -16.96 -7.87
CA ILE A 333 -10.03 -17.01 -9.30
C ILE A 333 -8.75 -17.32 -10.05
N VAL A 334 -8.75 -18.38 -10.86
CA VAL A 334 -7.62 -18.70 -11.72
C VAL A 334 -7.61 -17.71 -12.89
N LEU A 335 -6.51 -16.98 -13.05
CA LEU A 335 -6.34 -16.05 -14.17
C LEU A 335 -5.70 -16.76 -15.36
N PRO A 336 -6.23 -16.56 -16.57
CA PRO A 336 -5.55 -17.02 -17.79
C PRO A 336 -4.23 -16.24 -17.97
N SER A 337 -3.39 -16.73 -18.86
CA SER A 337 -2.23 -15.97 -19.31
C SER A 337 -2.71 -14.65 -19.92
N LEU A 338 -2.29 -13.52 -19.38
CA LEU A 338 -2.67 -12.17 -19.86
C LEU A 338 -1.97 -11.85 -21.19
N SER A 339 -2.23 -12.65 -22.23
CA SER A 339 -1.59 -12.61 -23.56
C SER A 339 -0.06 -12.65 -23.51
N GLY A 340 0.55 -13.19 -22.46
CA GLY A 340 2.01 -13.27 -22.28
C GLY A 340 2.72 -11.91 -22.18
N VAL A 341 2.01 -10.85 -21.86
CA VAL A 341 2.57 -9.50 -21.73
C VAL A 341 2.34 -8.93 -20.33
N PRO A 342 3.16 -7.97 -19.90
CA PRO A 342 2.95 -7.27 -18.63
C PRO A 342 1.63 -6.52 -18.60
N ALA A 343 1.00 -6.50 -17.43
CA ALA A 343 -0.34 -5.96 -17.25
C ALA A 343 -0.55 -5.36 -15.85
N ALA A 344 -1.63 -4.60 -15.73
CA ALA A 344 -2.37 -4.41 -14.49
C ALA A 344 -3.76 -5.02 -14.63
N LEU A 345 -4.38 -5.39 -13.51
CA LEU A 345 -5.78 -5.80 -13.48
C LEU A 345 -6.62 -4.68 -12.87
N LYS A 346 -7.63 -4.25 -13.62
CA LYS A 346 -8.65 -3.33 -13.14
C LYS A 346 -9.91 -4.13 -12.83
N LEU A 347 -10.37 -4.07 -11.60
CA LEU A 347 -11.61 -4.68 -11.15
C LEU A 347 -12.63 -3.58 -10.90
N SER A 348 -13.86 -3.84 -11.28
CA SER A 348 -15.01 -2.97 -11.00
C SER A 348 -16.15 -3.84 -10.46
N SER A 349 -16.81 -3.36 -9.42
CA SER A 349 -17.94 -4.05 -8.77
C SER A 349 -19.02 -3.04 -8.40
N ASP A 350 -20.21 -3.52 -8.18
CA ASP A 350 -21.35 -2.76 -7.66
C ASP A 350 -21.29 -2.52 -6.14
N VAL A 351 -20.50 -3.32 -5.44
CA VAL A 351 -20.19 -3.16 -4.00
C VAL A 351 -18.70 -3.01 -3.77
N PRO A 352 -18.25 -2.47 -2.63
CA PRO A 352 -16.83 -2.36 -2.31
C PRO A 352 -16.14 -3.74 -2.25
N ILE A 353 -14.98 -3.86 -2.89
CA ILE A 353 -14.11 -5.02 -2.91
C ILE A 353 -12.67 -4.63 -2.65
N THR A 354 -11.86 -5.56 -2.18
CA THR A 354 -10.41 -5.44 -2.24
C THR A 354 -9.79 -6.72 -2.76
N ALA A 355 -8.55 -6.68 -3.25
CA ALA A 355 -8.00 -7.82 -3.98
C ALA A 355 -6.47 -7.87 -3.94
N SER A 356 -5.95 -9.08 -4.16
CA SER A 356 -4.53 -9.33 -4.46
C SER A 356 -4.38 -10.34 -5.59
N ALA A 357 -3.20 -10.44 -6.14
CA ALA A 357 -2.85 -11.49 -7.11
C ALA A 357 -1.53 -12.16 -6.73
N MET A 358 -1.51 -13.45 -6.85
CA MET A 358 -0.34 -14.30 -6.64
C MET A 358 0.15 -14.87 -7.98
N LEU A 359 1.46 -14.84 -8.16
CA LEU A 359 2.13 -15.56 -9.23
C LEU A 359 3.02 -16.64 -8.61
N THR A 360 2.86 -17.87 -9.06
CA THR A 360 3.76 -18.95 -8.68
C THR A 360 4.84 -19.08 -9.73
N GLY A 361 6.10 -18.99 -9.32
CA GLY A 361 7.22 -19.28 -10.21
C GLY A 361 7.19 -20.76 -10.61
N GLY A 362 7.34 -21.10 -11.90
CA GLY A 362 7.11 -22.41 -12.51
C GLY A 362 7.82 -23.66 -11.94
N ALA A 363 8.36 -23.60 -10.72
CA ALA A 363 8.86 -24.77 -10.00
C ALA A 363 7.87 -25.18 -8.91
N PRO A 364 7.56 -26.48 -8.76
CA PRO A 364 6.74 -26.95 -7.66
C PRO A 364 7.33 -26.51 -6.32
N GLY A 365 6.52 -25.93 -5.45
CA GLY A 365 6.92 -25.48 -4.12
C GLY A 365 7.70 -24.16 -4.03
N ALA A 366 7.92 -23.47 -5.15
CA ALA A 366 8.47 -22.12 -5.08
C ALA A 366 7.46 -21.17 -4.37
N PRO A 367 7.93 -20.27 -3.50
CA PRO A 367 7.06 -19.29 -2.86
C PRO A 367 6.38 -18.43 -3.94
N GLY A 368 5.13 -18.10 -3.74
CA GLY A 368 4.42 -17.14 -4.56
C GLY A 368 5.00 -15.74 -4.39
N VAL A 369 4.86 -14.90 -5.41
CA VAL A 369 5.06 -13.46 -5.31
C VAL A 369 3.72 -12.76 -5.46
N PHE A 370 3.52 -11.68 -4.74
CA PHE A 370 2.23 -11.04 -4.62
C PHE A 370 2.25 -9.59 -5.06
N THR A 371 1.13 -9.17 -5.65
CA THR A 371 0.74 -7.77 -5.76
C THR A 371 -0.65 -7.60 -5.15
N SER A 372 -0.94 -6.43 -4.63
CA SER A 372 -2.24 -6.10 -4.06
C SER A 372 -2.85 -4.90 -4.79
N ALA A 373 -4.14 -4.71 -4.59
CA ALA A 373 -4.84 -3.50 -5.02
C ALA A 373 -4.25 -2.29 -4.32
N THR A 374 -3.95 -1.24 -5.09
CA THR A 374 -3.37 0.01 -4.58
C THR A 374 -4.14 1.22 -5.03
N LEU A 375 -4.00 2.31 -4.29
CA LEU A 375 -4.35 3.64 -4.78
C LEU A 375 -3.36 4.06 -5.87
N PRO A 376 -3.74 4.99 -6.76
CA PRO A 376 -2.81 5.52 -7.77
C PRO A 376 -1.64 6.27 -7.11
N VAL A 377 -0.52 6.30 -7.79
CA VAL A 377 0.60 7.16 -7.41
C VAL A 377 0.23 8.60 -7.75
N GLU A 378 -0.02 9.42 -6.74
CA GLU A 378 -0.50 10.79 -6.91
C GLU A 378 0.64 11.82 -6.98
N GLN A 379 1.50 11.85 -5.96
CA GLN A 379 2.59 12.81 -5.89
C GLN A 379 3.91 12.19 -6.31
N GLN A 380 4.30 11.13 -5.62
CA GLN A 380 5.54 10.41 -5.88
C GLN A 380 5.41 8.99 -5.35
N GLY A 381 5.90 8.01 -6.11
CA GLY A 381 6.17 6.67 -5.66
C GLY A 381 7.67 6.47 -5.48
N VAL A 382 8.05 5.73 -4.47
CA VAL A 382 9.46 5.41 -4.21
C VAL A 382 9.62 3.91 -4.07
N VAL A 383 10.64 3.38 -4.74
CA VAL A 383 11.19 2.05 -4.51
C VAL A 383 12.48 2.26 -3.75
N ALA A 384 12.53 1.86 -2.48
CA ALA A 384 13.68 2.14 -1.63
C ALA A 384 14.92 1.36 -2.05
N TYR A 385 14.73 0.13 -2.46
CA TYR A 385 15.82 -0.74 -2.85
C TYR A 385 15.52 -1.49 -4.13
N ASP A 386 16.43 -1.40 -5.08
CA ASP A 386 16.40 -2.21 -6.28
C ASP A 386 17.81 -2.67 -6.66
N ARG A 387 17.88 -3.70 -7.47
CA ARG A 387 19.13 -4.26 -7.96
C ARG A 387 18.95 -4.87 -9.34
N ALA A 388 19.87 -4.53 -10.23
CA ALA A 388 20.01 -5.15 -11.54
C ALA A 388 21.44 -5.67 -11.71
N GLY A 389 21.65 -6.66 -12.56
CA GLY A 389 22.93 -7.33 -12.70
C GLY A 389 23.11 -8.48 -11.71
N SER A 390 24.24 -9.16 -11.74
CA SER A 390 24.55 -10.36 -10.92
C SER A 390 23.45 -11.43 -11.01
N GLY A 391 22.92 -11.67 -12.20
CA GLY A 391 21.88 -12.66 -12.41
C GLY A 391 20.44 -12.14 -12.16
N LEU A 392 20.24 -10.85 -11.93
CA LEU A 392 18.94 -10.22 -11.74
C LEU A 392 18.65 -9.18 -12.81
N ALA A 393 17.37 -9.07 -13.20
CA ALA A 393 16.83 -8.01 -14.02
C ALA A 393 15.67 -7.35 -13.28
N SER A 394 15.65 -6.02 -13.29
CA SER A 394 14.57 -5.25 -12.66
C SER A 394 13.85 -4.37 -13.66
N GLN A 395 12.54 -4.24 -13.44
CA GLN A 395 11.67 -3.44 -14.28
C GLN A 395 10.49 -2.86 -13.49
N LEU A 396 10.00 -1.72 -13.96
CA LEU A 396 8.69 -1.19 -13.57
C LEU A 396 7.65 -1.56 -14.62
N VAL A 397 6.51 -2.03 -14.17
CA VAL A 397 5.29 -2.11 -14.98
C VAL A 397 4.42 -0.93 -14.58
N LEU A 398 4.31 0.05 -15.47
CA LEU A 398 3.55 1.29 -15.29
C LEU A 398 2.23 1.16 -16.06
N SER A 399 1.12 1.55 -15.46
CA SER A 399 -0.20 1.36 -16.06
C SER A 399 -1.06 2.61 -15.92
N ALA A 400 -1.76 2.96 -17.01
CA ALA A 400 -2.70 4.08 -17.12
C ALA A 400 -4.10 3.56 -17.51
N PRO A 401 -4.86 2.97 -16.57
CA PRO A 401 -6.14 2.31 -16.90
C PRO A 401 -7.26 3.26 -17.33
N GLY A 402 -7.09 4.57 -17.16
CA GLY A 402 -8.02 5.61 -17.56
C GLY A 402 -7.42 6.52 -18.63
N ARG A 403 -7.04 7.74 -18.23
CA ARG A 403 -6.39 8.75 -19.11
C ARG A 403 -4.89 8.46 -19.25
N ALA A 404 -4.29 8.95 -20.35
CA ALA A 404 -2.85 8.88 -20.55
C ALA A 404 -2.07 9.54 -19.40
N VAL A 405 -0.89 9.01 -19.13
CA VAL A 405 0.00 9.46 -18.05
C VAL A 405 1.37 9.79 -18.62
N MET A 406 1.92 10.91 -18.21
CA MET A 406 3.34 11.21 -18.32
C MET A 406 3.98 11.08 -16.94
N ALA A 407 5.06 10.33 -16.82
CA ALA A 407 5.75 10.11 -15.56
C ALA A 407 7.26 10.28 -15.74
N ARG A 408 7.88 10.86 -14.71
CA ARG A 408 9.33 10.95 -14.58
C ARG A 408 9.82 9.79 -13.74
N ILE A 409 10.78 9.03 -14.25
CA ILE A 409 11.49 7.97 -13.53
C ILE A 409 12.89 8.48 -13.27
N THR A 410 13.30 8.46 -12.01
CA THR A 410 14.65 8.83 -11.57
C THR A 410 15.26 7.66 -10.83
N GLU A 411 16.37 7.13 -11.33
CA GLU A 411 17.17 6.09 -10.68
C GLU A 411 18.29 6.77 -9.91
N ILE A 412 18.47 6.47 -8.63
CA ILE A 412 19.43 7.13 -7.74
C ILE A 412 20.34 6.05 -7.16
N GLY A 413 21.64 6.22 -7.36
CA GLY A 413 22.66 5.31 -6.78
C GLY A 413 22.77 5.44 -5.27
N VAL A 414 23.53 4.53 -4.64
CA VAL A 414 23.73 4.46 -3.17
C VAL A 414 24.23 5.78 -2.57
N THR A 415 24.99 6.57 -3.32
CA THR A 415 25.55 7.85 -2.83
C THR A 415 24.62 9.03 -3.01
N GLY A 416 23.40 8.82 -3.54
CA GLY A 416 22.47 9.91 -3.84
C GLY A 416 22.81 10.71 -5.12
N THR A 417 23.93 10.37 -5.77
CA THR A 417 24.41 11.03 -7.00
C THR A 417 24.52 10.06 -8.16
N GLY A 418 24.66 10.56 -9.38
CA GLY A 418 24.91 9.73 -10.59
C GLY A 418 23.67 9.01 -11.12
N GLY A 419 22.49 9.47 -10.76
CA GLY A 419 21.22 8.89 -11.20
C GLY A 419 20.90 9.19 -12.67
N THR A 420 20.13 8.30 -13.30
CA THR A 420 19.54 8.54 -14.61
C THR A 420 18.11 9.03 -14.46
N GLN A 421 17.72 9.98 -15.27
CA GLN A 421 16.36 10.49 -15.29
C GLN A 421 15.78 10.38 -16.70
N ARG A 422 14.55 9.89 -16.79
CA ARG A 422 13.80 9.85 -18.05
C ARG A 422 12.33 10.13 -17.85
N VAL A 423 11.70 10.72 -18.83
CA VAL A 423 10.25 10.89 -18.90
C VAL A 423 9.68 9.82 -19.82
N VAL A 424 8.62 9.20 -19.39
CA VAL A 424 7.89 8.17 -20.15
C VAL A 424 6.44 8.57 -20.29
N GLN A 425 5.83 8.17 -21.41
CA GLN A 425 4.41 8.38 -21.70
C GLN A 425 3.72 7.03 -21.78
N ILE A 426 2.67 6.86 -20.99
CA ILE A 426 1.80 5.69 -20.98
C ILE A 426 0.46 6.09 -21.62
N GLN A 427 0.06 5.41 -22.67
CA GLN A 427 -1.20 5.68 -23.36
C GLN A 427 -2.40 5.29 -22.47
N ALA A 428 -3.53 5.94 -22.66
CA ALA A 428 -4.77 5.61 -22.00
C ALA A 428 -5.17 4.14 -22.25
N GLY A 429 -5.51 3.41 -21.21
CA GLY A 429 -5.86 1.99 -21.31
C GLY A 429 -4.67 1.05 -21.57
N HIS A 430 -3.43 1.50 -21.38
CA HIS A 430 -2.24 0.70 -21.61
C HIS A 430 -1.36 0.57 -20.37
N SER A 431 -0.53 -0.45 -20.39
CA SER A 431 0.64 -0.60 -19.54
C SER A 431 1.93 -0.39 -20.35
N MET A 432 3.02 -0.07 -19.66
CA MET A 432 4.35 0.10 -20.23
C MET A 432 5.38 -0.54 -19.30
N VAL A 433 6.44 -1.08 -19.88
CA VAL A 433 7.58 -1.61 -19.14
C VAL A 433 8.75 -0.64 -19.23
N ALA A 434 9.25 -0.22 -18.08
CA ALA A 434 10.48 0.54 -17.98
C ALA A 434 11.56 -0.33 -17.33
N GLN A 435 12.58 -0.71 -18.10
CA GLN A 435 13.73 -1.45 -17.56
C GLN A 435 14.53 -0.55 -16.64
N LEU A 436 14.99 -1.10 -15.53
CA LEU A 436 15.77 -0.41 -14.51
C LEU A 436 17.23 -0.88 -14.52
N GLY A 437 18.13 -0.03 -14.03
CA GLY A 437 19.54 -0.36 -13.91
C GLY A 437 20.28 -0.48 -15.26
N LYS A 438 19.74 -0.02 -16.38
CA LYS A 438 20.38 -0.07 -17.71
C LYS A 438 21.14 1.21 -18.09
N GLY A 439 21.08 2.26 -17.27
CA GLY A 439 21.84 3.49 -17.46
C GLY A 439 23.35 3.23 -17.26
N GLY A 440 24.24 3.72 -18.13
CA GLY A 440 25.69 3.54 -17.98
C GLY A 440 26.23 4.09 -16.66
N GLY A 441 27.22 3.43 -16.06
CA GLY A 441 27.90 3.89 -14.84
C GLY A 441 27.84 2.93 -13.66
N ALA A 442 28.19 3.42 -12.47
CA ALA A 442 28.29 2.63 -11.23
C ALA A 442 26.98 1.99 -10.75
N ILE A 443 25.82 2.44 -11.24
CA ILE A 443 24.50 1.94 -10.86
C ILE A 443 24.30 0.47 -11.26
N HIS A 444 24.95 0.00 -12.32
CA HIS A 444 24.78 -1.37 -12.83
C HIS A 444 25.27 -2.49 -11.93
N LYS A 445 26.13 -2.20 -10.97
CA LYS A 445 26.76 -3.21 -10.09
C LYS A 445 26.36 -3.06 -8.62
N ALA A 446 25.70 -1.97 -8.25
CA ALA A 446 25.29 -1.66 -6.89
C ALA A 446 23.76 -1.64 -6.77
N ALA A 447 23.28 -1.58 -5.55
CA ALA A 447 21.88 -1.28 -5.28
C ALA A 447 21.58 0.18 -5.65
N PHE A 448 20.32 0.47 -5.98
CA PHE A 448 19.83 1.80 -6.30
C PHE A 448 18.38 1.96 -5.82
N SER A 449 17.92 3.18 -5.72
CA SER A 449 16.51 3.49 -5.47
C SER A 449 15.88 4.11 -6.71
N VAL A 450 14.54 4.07 -6.78
CA VAL A 450 13.79 4.59 -7.93
C VAL A 450 12.67 5.51 -7.44
N LEU A 451 12.62 6.71 -8.00
CA LEU A 451 11.54 7.66 -7.80
C LEU A 451 10.68 7.71 -9.07
N ILE A 452 9.38 7.72 -8.87
CA ILE A 452 8.38 7.78 -9.94
C ILE A 452 7.46 8.96 -9.64
N THR A 453 7.49 9.98 -10.48
CA THR A 453 6.70 11.21 -10.28
C THR A 453 5.76 11.40 -11.48
N PRO A 454 4.44 11.26 -11.29
CA PRO A 454 3.46 11.65 -12.31
C PRO A 454 3.58 13.15 -12.59
N LEU A 455 3.55 13.53 -13.87
CA LEU A 455 3.59 14.95 -14.25
C LEU A 455 2.19 15.56 -14.20
N ALA A 456 2.13 16.87 -13.98
CA ALA A 456 0.88 17.61 -13.89
C ALA A 456 0.00 17.40 -15.14
N GLY A 457 -1.32 17.31 -14.93
CA GLY A 457 -2.29 17.06 -16.01
C GLY A 457 -2.39 15.59 -16.44
N SER A 458 -1.58 14.70 -15.89
CA SER A 458 -1.65 13.26 -16.16
C SER A 458 -2.91 12.61 -15.60
N GLY A 459 -3.25 11.41 -16.14
CA GLY A 459 -4.22 10.50 -15.55
C GLY A 459 -3.68 9.80 -14.30
N GLN A 460 -4.43 8.85 -13.78
CA GLN A 460 -4.02 8.02 -12.64
C GLN A 460 -2.93 7.02 -13.04
N LEU A 461 -1.80 7.07 -12.36
CA LEU A 461 -0.68 6.15 -12.54
C LEU A 461 -0.74 5.03 -11.51
N TYR A 462 -0.60 3.81 -11.97
CA TYR A 462 -0.37 2.63 -11.14
C TYR A 462 0.96 1.99 -11.54
N ALA A 463 1.72 1.53 -10.57
CA ALA A 463 3.05 0.99 -10.82
C ALA A 463 3.35 -0.22 -9.94
N GLY A 464 4.10 -1.18 -10.47
CA GLY A 464 4.69 -2.28 -9.73
C GLY A 464 6.12 -2.53 -10.16
N ARG A 465 7.00 -2.79 -9.19
CA ARG A 465 8.37 -3.20 -9.42
C ARG A 465 8.43 -4.71 -9.50
N VAL A 466 9.10 -5.23 -10.52
CA VAL A 466 9.31 -6.66 -10.76
C VAL A 466 10.79 -6.96 -10.87
N VAL A 467 11.27 -7.88 -10.05
CA VAL A 467 12.64 -8.43 -10.15
C VAL A 467 12.53 -9.87 -10.64
N THR A 468 13.29 -10.17 -11.69
CA THR A 468 13.37 -11.54 -12.27
C THR A 468 14.82 -12.03 -12.26
N SER A 469 15.02 -13.35 -12.23
CA SER A 469 16.33 -13.90 -12.56
C SER A 469 16.66 -13.61 -14.03
N SER A 470 17.91 -13.24 -14.32
CA SER A 470 18.37 -13.08 -15.69
C SER A 470 18.58 -14.46 -16.33
N GLY A 471 18.11 -14.64 -17.55
CA GLY A 471 18.20 -15.89 -18.30
C GLY A 471 16.91 -16.20 -19.06
N THR A 472 16.94 -17.19 -19.95
CA THR A 472 15.78 -17.66 -20.70
C THR A 472 14.69 -18.14 -19.76
N GLY A 473 13.51 -17.50 -19.78
CA GLY A 473 12.38 -17.84 -18.92
C GLY A 473 12.50 -17.28 -17.50
N GLY A 474 13.17 -16.15 -17.32
CA GLY A 474 13.45 -15.53 -16.01
C GLY A 474 12.34 -15.66 -14.97
N LYS A 475 12.65 -16.34 -13.86
CA LYS A 475 11.71 -16.52 -12.75
C LYS A 475 11.49 -15.23 -12.01
N VAL A 476 10.25 -14.91 -11.67
CA VAL A 476 9.94 -13.76 -10.80
C VAL A 476 10.46 -14.06 -9.40
N GLN A 477 11.33 -13.17 -8.91
CA GLN A 477 11.95 -13.26 -7.59
C GLN A 477 11.26 -12.35 -6.58
N SER A 478 10.75 -11.21 -7.06
CA SER A 478 10.05 -10.23 -6.23
C SER A 478 9.06 -9.45 -7.08
N LEU A 479 7.93 -9.17 -6.49
CA LEU A 479 6.88 -8.31 -7.04
C LEU A 479 6.38 -7.43 -5.91
N LEU A 480 6.52 -6.11 -6.04
CA LEU A 480 6.01 -5.16 -5.06
C LEU A 480 5.24 -4.06 -5.75
N PRO A 481 3.99 -3.79 -5.33
CA PRO A 481 3.27 -2.63 -5.80
C PRO A 481 3.96 -1.35 -5.31
N VAL A 482 4.00 -0.34 -6.16
CA VAL A 482 4.49 1.00 -5.80
C VAL A 482 3.30 1.83 -5.38
N ILE A 483 3.37 2.40 -4.20
CA ILE A 483 2.33 3.29 -3.67
C ILE A 483 2.87 4.71 -3.50
N SER A 484 1.96 5.67 -3.34
CA SER A 484 2.35 7.05 -3.04
C SER A 484 3.09 7.15 -1.72
N THR A 485 4.21 7.86 -1.73
CA THR A 485 4.91 8.25 -0.50
C THR A 485 4.41 9.62 -0.04
N LEU A 486 4.40 9.83 1.27
CA LEU A 486 3.99 11.09 1.86
C LEU A 486 5.10 12.14 1.68
N THR A 487 4.92 13.05 0.73
CA THR A 487 5.77 14.23 0.58
C THR A 487 5.12 15.47 1.17
N MET A 488 3.79 15.56 1.04
CA MET A 488 2.94 16.64 1.54
C MET A 488 1.77 16.05 2.32
N VAL A 489 1.40 16.70 3.40
CA VAL A 489 0.27 16.33 4.26
C VAL A 489 -0.80 17.40 4.15
N PRO A 490 -2.08 17.07 3.91
CA PRO A 490 -3.15 18.04 3.90
C PRO A 490 -3.31 18.64 5.31
N LEU A 491 -3.36 19.94 5.40
CA LEU A 491 -3.64 20.64 6.66
C LEU A 491 -5.14 20.61 6.95
N PRO A 492 -5.55 20.38 8.19
CA PRO A 492 -6.94 20.46 8.57
C PRO A 492 -7.45 21.89 8.33
N LYS A 493 -8.67 22.01 7.81
CA LYS A 493 -9.33 23.32 7.68
C LYS A 493 -9.68 23.81 9.08
N VAL A 494 -8.99 24.84 9.54
CA VAL A 494 -9.38 25.55 10.75
C VAL A 494 -10.54 26.47 10.39
N GLN A 495 -11.75 26.13 10.81
CA GLN A 495 -12.88 27.04 10.80
C GLN A 495 -12.86 27.83 12.12
N ASN A 496 -12.64 29.13 12.04
CA ASN A 496 -12.90 30.02 13.17
C ASN A 496 -14.42 30.11 13.33
N THR A 497 -15.01 29.19 14.08
CA THR A 497 -16.36 29.36 14.60
C THR A 497 -16.28 30.31 15.78
N PHE A 498 -16.57 31.59 15.57
CA PHE A 498 -16.89 32.47 16.67
C PHE A 498 -18.20 31.94 17.29
N ILE A 499 -18.11 31.30 18.44
CA ILE A 499 -19.27 31.09 19.29
C ILE A 499 -19.59 32.48 19.87
N THR A 500 -20.49 33.21 19.21
CA THR A 500 -21.14 34.33 19.85
C THR A 500 -22.06 33.77 20.92
N THR A 501 -21.58 33.71 22.14
CA THR A 501 -22.49 33.62 23.31
C THR A 501 -23.27 34.92 23.31
N ALA A 502 -24.53 34.82 22.90
CA ALA A 502 -25.47 35.92 23.13
C ALA A 502 -25.62 36.13 24.65
N PRO A 503 -25.75 37.38 25.09
CA PRO A 503 -25.88 37.73 26.49
C PRO A 503 -27.18 37.21 27.10
#